data_53b92daa3da9eb8a0bc1dd7b29f5f692
#
_entry.id   53b92daa3da9eb8a0bc1dd7b29f5f692
#
_cell.length_a   1.000
_cell.length_b   1.000
_cell.length_c   1.000
_cell.angle_alpha   90.00
_cell.angle_beta   90.00
_cell.angle_gamma   90.00
#
_symmetry.space_group_name_H-M   'P 1'
#
loop_
_entity.id
_entity.type
_entity.pdbx_description
1 polymer ?
#
loop_
_entity_poly.entity_id
_entity_poly.type
_entity_poly.pdbx_seq_one_letter_code
_entity_poly.pdbx_strand_id
1 'polypeptide(L)'
;HLATTAQNDCAVTSQALQNAYSDAFDTWVRASHLRFGPTEVDDRAFALAFWPDSRGATPRSLTTLLTEKDPVIASPEDYAQVSIAARGFYAMEFLMYDETLSNMGDEDDEDDRCTLVQTVTKDIATTSAAILEGWQTDYAARLKSPDTSSTYRSDEEVLQELFKALVTGLQFTSETRLGRPLGTFERPRPTRAEAWRSGRSARH
;
A
#
# COMPACT_ATOMS: atom_id res chain seq x y z
N HIS A 1 6.57 -13.25 1.96
CA HIS A 1 5.77 -13.95 2.97
C HIS A 1 4.27 -13.75 2.70
N LEU A 2 3.72 -12.53 2.69
CA LEU A 2 2.28 -12.29 2.46
C LEU A 2 1.77 -13.02 1.19
N ALA A 3 2.41 -12.82 0.03
CA ALA A 3 2.01 -13.48 -1.21
C ALA A 3 2.06 -15.01 -1.11
N THR A 4 3.09 -15.57 -0.46
CA THR A 4 3.20 -17.02 -0.25
C THR A 4 2.07 -17.55 0.65
N THR A 5 1.71 -16.80 1.69
CA THR A 5 0.59 -17.17 2.56
C THR A 5 -0.73 -17.15 1.79
N ALA A 6 -0.99 -16.10 1.00
CA ALA A 6 -2.21 -15.99 0.19
C ALA A 6 -2.32 -17.08 -0.89
N GLN A 7 -1.19 -17.57 -1.45
CA GLN A 7 -1.20 -18.70 -2.38
C GLN A 7 -1.62 -20.02 -1.71
N ASN A 8 -1.30 -20.19 -0.45
CA ASN A 8 -1.64 -21.41 0.30
C ASN A 8 -3.01 -21.34 0.98
N ASP A 9 -3.43 -20.14 1.37
CA ASP A 9 -4.68 -19.88 2.07
C ASP A 9 -5.13 -18.44 1.79
N CYS A 10 -6.06 -18.29 0.87
CA CYS A 10 -6.62 -17.01 0.44
C CYS A 10 -7.89 -16.61 1.20
N ALA A 11 -8.33 -17.42 2.17
CA ALA A 11 -9.51 -17.10 2.96
C ALA A 11 -9.26 -15.82 3.77
N VAL A 12 -10.04 -14.78 3.51
CA VAL A 12 -9.88 -13.48 4.17
C VAL A 12 -10.10 -13.53 5.68
N THR A 13 -10.78 -14.57 6.16
CA THR A 13 -10.96 -14.86 7.58
C THR A 13 -9.80 -15.63 8.20
N SER A 14 -8.85 -16.11 7.39
CA SER A 14 -7.69 -16.87 7.88
C SER A 14 -6.80 -16.01 8.77
N GLN A 15 -6.53 -16.49 9.98
CA GLN A 15 -5.62 -15.83 10.90
C GLN A 15 -4.19 -15.75 10.35
N ALA A 16 -3.78 -16.75 9.57
CA ALA A 16 -2.46 -16.77 8.94
C ALA A 16 -2.33 -15.64 7.91
N LEU A 17 -3.35 -15.44 7.07
CA LEU A 17 -3.38 -14.35 6.08
C LEU A 17 -3.43 -12.98 6.77
N GLN A 18 -4.27 -12.82 7.80
CA GLN A 18 -4.38 -11.58 8.57
C GLN A 18 -3.07 -11.21 9.26
N ASN A 19 -2.39 -12.18 9.84
CA ASN A 19 -1.07 -11.96 10.45
C ASN A 19 -0.03 -11.56 9.40
N ALA A 20 0.04 -12.28 8.28
CA ALA A 20 0.96 -11.99 7.20
C ALA A 20 0.72 -10.60 6.58
N TYR A 21 -0.55 -10.20 6.41
CA TYR A 21 -0.93 -8.85 6.01
C TYR A 21 -0.43 -7.81 7.00
N SER A 22 -0.71 -8.01 8.28
CA SER A 22 -0.32 -7.07 9.34
C SER A 22 1.18 -6.86 9.40
N ASP A 23 1.98 -7.93 9.32
CA ASP A 23 3.43 -7.86 9.35
C ASP A 23 4.00 -7.14 8.12
N ALA A 24 3.45 -7.43 6.94
CA ALA A 24 3.84 -6.76 5.70
C ALA A 24 3.49 -5.26 5.73
N PHE A 25 2.30 -4.93 6.21
CA PHE A 25 1.83 -3.56 6.32
C PHE A 25 2.62 -2.74 7.36
N ASP A 26 2.89 -3.30 8.55
CA ASP A 26 3.75 -2.68 9.55
C ASP A 26 5.16 -2.38 9.00
N THR A 27 5.67 -3.28 8.17
CA THR A 27 6.97 -3.09 7.50
C THR A 27 6.91 -1.94 6.49
N TRP A 28 5.85 -1.87 5.68
CA TRP A 28 5.61 -0.75 4.76
C TRP A 28 5.49 0.58 5.52
N VAL A 29 4.72 0.63 6.60
CA VAL A 29 4.54 1.86 7.39
C VAL A 29 5.88 2.43 7.85
N ARG A 30 6.81 1.57 8.30
CA ARG A 30 8.17 1.99 8.70
C ARG A 30 8.96 2.63 7.57
N ALA A 31 8.75 2.20 6.31
CA ALA A 31 9.45 2.72 5.14
C ALA A 31 8.67 3.82 4.40
N SER A 32 7.39 3.97 4.64
CA SER A 32 6.46 4.78 3.84
C SER A 32 6.75 6.29 3.84
N HIS A 33 7.56 6.77 4.77
CA HIS A 33 8.02 8.16 4.83
C HIS A 33 9.17 8.46 3.86
N LEU A 34 9.82 7.43 3.30
CA LEU A 34 10.89 7.57 2.32
C LEU A 34 10.31 7.84 0.92
N ARG A 35 9.69 9.02 0.76
CA ARG A 35 9.01 9.45 -0.46
C ARG A 35 9.99 10.10 -1.43
N PHE A 36 11.02 9.35 -1.81
CA PHE A 36 12.05 9.74 -2.78
C PHE A 36 12.74 8.50 -3.37
N GLY A 37 13.49 8.69 -4.46
CA GLY A 37 14.25 7.63 -5.11
C GLY A 37 13.37 6.47 -5.62
N PRO A 38 13.81 5.22 -5.46
CA PRO A 38 13.12 4.04 -5.99
C PRO A 38 11.66 3.87 -5.53
N THR A 39 11.30 4.48 -4.40
CA THR A 39 9.95 4.43 -3.86
C THR A 39 8.95 5.23 -4.72
N GLU A 40 9.41 6.28 -5.38
CA GLU A 40 8.56 7.16 -6.20
C GLU A 40 8.60 6.81 -7.70
N VAL A 41 9.46 5.89 -8.13
CA VAL A 41 9.48 5.43 -9.53
C VAL A 41 8.17 4.73 -9.86
N ASP A 42 7.55 5.09 -11.00
CA ASP A 42 6.29 4.50 -11.48
C ASP A 42 5.16 4.52 -10.42
N ASP A 43 5.11 5.56 -9.59
CA ASP A 43 4.11 5.72 -8.52
C ASP A 43 4.05 4.55 -7.52
N ARG A 44 5.16 3.83 -7.32
CA ARG A 44 5.22 2.60 -6.49
C ARG A 44 4.67 2.80 -5.08
N ALA A 45 4.95 3.94 -4.45
CA ALA A 45 4.41 4.23 -3.12
C ALA A 45 2.88 4.34 -3.13
N PHE A 46 2.29 4.93 -4.17
CA PHE A 46 0.83 4.98 -4.33
C PHE A 46 0.25 3.61 -4.70
N ALA A 47 0.97 2.83 -5.52
CA ALA A 47 0.57 1.46 -5.83
C ALA A 47 0.54 0.57 -4.58
N LEU A 48 1.45 0.78 -3.63
CA LEU A 48 1.44 0.06 -2.36
C LEU A 48 0.37 0.56 -1.38
N ALA A 49 0.09 1.87 -1.36
CA ALA A 49 -0.86 2.43 -0.41
C ALA A 49 -1.56 3.68 -0.97
N PHE A 50 -2.60 3.46 -1.77
CA PHE A 50 -3.42 4.53 -2.35
C PHE A 50 -4.27 5.22 -1.28
N TRP A 51 -3.80 6.33 -0.77
CA TRP A 51 -4.50 7.12 0.25
C TRP A 51 -4.14 8.61 0.12
N PRO A 52 -5.07 9.54 0.39
CA PRO A 52 -6.45 9.34 0.82
C PRO A 52 -7.40 9.00 -0.34
N ASP A 53 -8.25 8.01 -0.15
CA ASP A 53 -9.33 7.70 -1.09
C ASP A 53 -10.62 8.47 -0.73
N SER A 54 -10.63 9.76 -1.02
CA SER A 54 -11.75 10.65 -0.68
C SER A 54 -13.02 10.40 -1.50
N ARG A 55 -12.91 9.65 -2.60
CA ARG A 55 -14.01 9.39 -3.54
C ARG A 55 -14.47 7.93 -3.53
N GLY A 56 -13.89 7.08 -2.71
CA GLY A 56 -14.21 5.65 -2.67
C GLY A 56 -13.85 4.95 -3.99
N ALA A 57 -12.71 5.28 -4.57
CA ALA A 57 -12.25 4.65 -5.81
C ALA A 57 -11.84 3.19 -5.58
N THR A 58 -11.21 2.89 -4.44
CA THR A 58 -10.78 1.55 -4.08
C THR A 58 -11.94 0.55 -4.04
N PRO A 59 -12.98 0.72 -3.20
CA PRO A 59 -14.06 -0.23 -3.16
C PRO A 59 -14.79 -0.36 -4.49
N ARG A 60 -14.99 0.74 -5.23
CA ARG A 60 -15.63 0.67 -6.56
C ARG A 60 -14.83 -0.13 -7.56
N SER A 61 -13.51 0.09 -7.64
CA SER A 61 -12.65 -0.65 -8.57
C SER A 61 -12.64 -2.14 -8.23
N LEU A 62 -12.53 -2.51 -6.96
CA LEU A 62 -12.57 -3.91 -6.53
C LEU A 62 -13.93 -4.56 -6.81
N THR A 63 -15.04 -3.85 -6.52
CA THR A 63 -16.38 -4.33 -6.84
C THR A 63 -16.52 -4.60 -8.34
N THR A 64 -16.08 -3.65 -9.19
CA THR A 64 -16.13 -3.83 -10.64
C THR A 64 -15.35 -5.05 -11.09
N LEU A 65 -14.11 -5.23 -10.63
CA LEU A 65 -13.27 -6.39 -10.99
C LEU A 65 -13.94 -7.72 -10.64
N LEU A 66 -14.59 -7.81 -9.48
CA LEU A 66 -15.26 -9.03 -9.04
C LEU A 66 -16.61 -9.25 -9.77
N THR A 67 -17.44 -8.19 -9.91
CA THR A 67 -18.77 -8.36 -10.53
C THR A 67 -18.70 -8.60 -12.04
N GLU A 68 -17.73 -7.99 -12.72
CA GLU A 68 -17.52 -8.18 -14.16
C GLU A 68 -16.67 -9.44 -14.46
N LYS A 69 -16.16 -10.12 -13.43
CA LYS A 69 -15.25 -11.28 -13.55
C LYS A 69 -14.11 -10.97 -14.52
N ASP A 70 -13.49 -9.79 -14.32
CA ASP A 70 -12.45 -9.30 -15.22
C ASP A 70 -11.25 -10.26 -15.21
N PRO A 71 -10.85 -10.83 -16.36
CA PRO A 71 -9.76 -11.79 -16.44
C PRO A 71 -8.41 -11.24 -15.95
N VAL A 72 -8.27 -9.93 -15.82
CA VAL A 72 -7.06 -9.27 -15.29
C VAL A 72 -6.74 -9.71 -13.87
N ILE A 73 -7.75 -10.14 -13.09
CA ILE A 73 -7.53 -10.63 -11.72
C ILE A 73 -6.67 -11.91 -11.66
N ALA A 74 -6.59 -12.66 -12.75
CA ALA A 74 -5.78 -13.88 -12.85
C ALA A 74 -4.39 -13.65 -13.46
N SER A 75 -4.07 -12.44 -13.90
CA SER A 75 -2.80 -12.08 -14.53
C SER A 75 -2.04 -11.05 -13.69
N PRO A 76 -1.06 -11.45 -12.87
CA PRO A 76 -0.26 -10.50 -12.08
C PRO A 76 0.46 -9.44 -12.92
N GLU A 77 0.84 -9.77 -14.14
CA GLU A 77 1.53 -8.87 -15.08
C GLU A 77 0.58 -7.78 -15.57
N ASP A 78 -0.63 -8.15 -15.99
CA ASP A 78 -1.65 -7.20 -16.46
C ASP A 78 -2.26 -6.42 -15.30
N TYR A 79 -2.37 -7.06 -14.13
CA TYR A 79 -2.85 -6.40 -12.91
C TYR A 79 -2.01 -5.21 -12.49
N ALA A 80 -0.73 -5.20 -12.81
CA ALA A 80 0.13 -4.04 -12.57
C ALA A 80 -0.31 -2.78 -13.34
N GLN A 81 -1.18 -2.92 -14.34
CA GLN A 81 -1.72 -1.82 -15.16
C GLN A 81 -3.14 -1.38 -14.78
N VAL A 82 -3.80 -2.07 -13.84
CA VAL A 82 -5.13 -1.64 -13.39
C VAL A 82 -5.06 -0.32 -12.63
N SER A 83 -6.23 0.26 -12.37
CA SER A 83 -6.33 1.45 -11.53
C SER A 83 -5.51 1.29 -10.25
N ILE A 84 -4.67 2.26 -9.96
CA ILE A 84 -3.83 2.29 -8.74
C ILE A 84 -4.67 2.15 -7.46
N ALA A 85 -5.95 2.54 -7.50
CA ALA A 85 -6.88 2.40 -6.40
C ALA A 85 -7.25 0.93 -6.09
N ALA A 86 -7.13 0.03 -7.07
CA ALA A 86 -7.38 -1.40 -6.87
C ALA A 86 -6.15 -2.17 -6.38
N ARG A 87 -5.02 -1.50 -6.16
CA ARG A 87 -3.72 -2.11 -5.86
C ARG A 87 -3.30 -1.91 -4.40
N GLY A 88 -2.37 -2.73 -3.97
CA GLY A 88 -1.63 -2.53 -2.73
C GLY A 88 -2.39 -2.87 -1.45
N PHE A 89 -1.85 -2.38 -0.35
CA PHE A 89 -2.32 -2.73 1.00
C PHE A 89 -3.75 -2.31 1.28
N TYR A 90 -4.19 -1.14 0.79
CA TYR A 90 -5.57 -0.70 1.06
C TYR A 90 -6.59 -1.47 0.22
N ALA A 91 -6.25 -1.88 -1.01
CA ALA A 91 -7.09 -2.80 -1.77
C ALA A 91 -7.25 -4.13 -1.04
N MET A 92 -6.12 -4.70 -0.55
CA MET A 92 -6.14 -5.92 0.26
C MET A 92 -6.97 -5.75 1.54
N GLU A 93 -6.88 -4.61 2.20
CA GLU A 93 -7.64 -4.31 3.42
C GLU A 93 -9.15 -4.28 3.18
N PHE A 94 -9.59 -3.68 2.08
CA PHE A 94 -11.00 -3.72 1.68
C PHE A 94 -11.48 -5.15 1.43
N LEU A 95 -10.68 -5.98 0.74
CA LEU A 95 -11.02 -7.39 0.51
C LEU A 95 -11.12 -8.19 1.81
N MET A 96 -10.36 -7.82 2.84
CA MET A 96 -10.31 -8.56 4.11
C MET A 96 -11.32 -8.08 5.15
N TYR A 97 -11.62 -6.78 5.21
CA TYR A 97 -12.30 -6.18 6.36
C TYR A 97 -13.55 -5.36 5.99
N ASP A 98 -13.74 -4.97 4.73
CA ASP A 98 -14.99 -4.31 4.32
C ASP A 98 -16.13 -5.31 4.31
N GLU A 99 -17.26 -4.96 4.96
CA GLU A 99 -18.38 -5.86 5.14
C GLU A 99 -18.98 -6.36 3.83
N THR A 100 -18.97 -5.54 2.78
CA THR A 100 -19.48 -5.93 1.47
C THR A 100 -18.47 -6.79 0.73
N LEU A 101 -17.23 -6.32 0.59
CA LEU A 101 -16.22 -6.98 -0.23
C LEU A 101 -15.69 -8.28 0.38
N SER A 102 -15.60 -8.37 1.72
CA SER A 102 -15.17 -9.59 2.39
C SER A 102 -16.21 -10.73 2.32
N ASN A 103 -17.47 -10.37 2.10
CA ASN A 103 -18.58 -11.33 1.95
C ASN A 103 -19.11 -11.41 0.51
N MET A 104 -18.48 -10.70 -0.43
CA MET A 104 -18.88 -10.66 -1.83
C MET A 104 -18.47 -11.97 -2.50
N GLY A 105 -19.45 -12.61 -3.15
CA GLY A 105 -19.31 -13.89 -3.81
C GLY A 105 -20.22 -14.93 -3.19
N ASP A 106 -21.07 -15.56 -4.02
CA ASP A 106 -21.70 -16.84 -3.72
C ASP A 106 -20.65 -17.95 -3.88
N GLU A 107 -20.97 -19.20 -3.56
CA GLU A 107 -20.04 -20.33 -3.63
C GLU A 107 -19.26 -20.42 -4.97
N ASP A 108 -19.85 -19.97 -6.08
CA ASP A 108 -19.23 -19.93 -7.40
C ASP A 108 -18.27 -18.74 -7.62
N ASP A 109 -18.34 -17.67 -6.82
CA ASP A 109 -17.53 -16.44 -6.95
C ASP A 109 -16.38 -16.38 -5.92
N GLU A 110 -16.31 -17.34 -4.98
CA GLU A 110 -15.23 -17.43 -4.00
C GLU A 110 -13.87 -17.60 -4.69
N ASP A 111 -13.84 -18.33 -5.80
CA ASP A 111 -12.63 -18.53 -6.61
C ASP A 111 -12.09 -17.23 -7.20
N ASP A 112 -12.97 -16.32 -7.67
CA ASP A 112 -12.56 -15.02 -8.23
C ASP A 112 -12.00 -14.11 -7.14
N ARG A 113 -12.62 -14.08 -5.95
CA ARG A 113 -12.10 -13.34 -4.81
C ARG A 113 -10.76 -13.90 -4.32
N CYS A 114 -10.64 -15.22 -4.24
CA CYS A 114 -9.37 -15.89 -3.90
C CYS A 114 -8.28 -15.51 -4.89
N THR A 115 -8.58 -15.60 -6.19
CA THR A 115 -7.67 -15.21 -7.27
C THR A 115 -7.26 -13.74 -7.13
N LEU A 116 -8.19 -12.83 -6.86
CA LEU A 116 -7.89 -11.42 -6.66
C LEU A 116 -7.00 -11.19 -5.43
N VAL A 117 -7.27 -11.84 -4.31
CA VAL A 117 -6.41 -11.78 -3.10
C VAL A 117 -4.99 -12.23 -3.40
N GLN A 118 -4.84 -13.34 -4.12
CA GLN A 118 -3.53 -13.86 -4.54
C GLN A 118 -2.80 -12.88 -5.45
N THR A 119 -3.51 -12.27 -6.40
CA THR A 119 -2.95 -11.32 -7.36
C THR A 119 -2.56 -10.00 -6.70
N VAL A 120 -3.41 -9.42 -5.84
CA VAL A 120 -3.07 -8.21 -5.06
C VAL A 120 -1.83 -8.44 -4.19
N THR A 121 -1.76 -9.57 -3.50
CA THR A 121 -0.61 -9.86 -2.64
C THR A 121 0.67 -10.11 -3.44
N LYS A 122 0.57 -10.66 -4.65
CA LYS A 122 1.69 -10.82 -5.58
C LYS A 122 2.16 -9.46 -6.11
N ASP A 123 1.24 -8.57 -6.46
CA ASP A 123 1.53 -7.20 -6.89
C ASP A 123 2.26 -6.41 -5.78
N ILE A 124 1.80 -6.50 -4.53
CA ILE A 124 2.49 -5.92 -3.36
C ILE A 124 3.93 -6.45 -3.26
N ALA A 125 4.11 -7.76 -3.39
CA ALA A 125 5.42 -8.38 -3.30
C ALA A 125 6.36 -7.94 -4.44
N THR A 126 5.86 -7.89 -5.67
CA THR A 126 6.62 -7.47 -6.86
C THR A 126 7.02 -6.00 -6.76
N THR A 127 6.08 -5.11 -6.40
CA THR A 127 6.35 -3.68 -6.23
C THR A 127 7.35 -3.42 -5.11
N SER A 128 7.21 -4.12 -3.98
CA SER A 128 8.15 -4.00 -2.85
C SER A 128 9.54 -4.50 -3.21
N ALA A 129 9.65 -5.60 -3.98
CA ALA A 129 10.92 -6.13 -4.46
C ALA A 129 11.62 -5.15 -5.41
N ALA A 130 10.87 -4.51 -6.32
CA ALA A 130 11.42 -3.50 -7.23
C ALA A 130 11.94 -2.26 -6.49
N ILE A 131 11.27 -1.83 -5.41
CA ILE A 131 11.78 -0.76 -4.54
C ILE A 131 13.10 -1.19 -3.90
N LEU A 132 13.13 -2.37 -3.27
CA LEU A 132 14.33 -2.88 -2.59
C LEU A 132 15.51 -3.03 -3.54
N GLU A 133 15.27 -3.60 -4.73
CA GLU A 133 16.28 -3.75 -5.78
C GLU A 133 16.87 -2.39 -6.17
N GLY A 134 16.04 -1.39 -6.44
CA GLY A 134 16.51 -0.06 -6.79
C GLY A 134 17.36 0.58 -5.69
N TRP A 135 17.02 0.34 -4.43
CA TRP A 135 17.83 0.79 -3.30
C TRP A 135 19.17 0.06 -3.22
N GLN A 136 19.19 -1.26 -3.38
CA GLN A 136 20.39 -2.09 -3.21
C GLN A 136 21.37 -1.97 -4.36
N THR A 137 20.88 -1.88 -5.59
CA THR A 137 21.73 -1.92 -6.78
C THR A 137 22.31 -0.56 -7.18
N ASP A 138 21.65 0.53 -6.82
CA ASP A 138 22.01 1.86 -7.31
C ASP A 138 21.86 2.96 -6.25
N TYR A 139 20.64 3.18 -5.76
CA TYR A 139 20.31 4.44 -5.07
C TYR A 139 21.06 4.61 -3.74
N ALA A 140 21.28 3.54 -2.97
CA ALA A 140 22.05 3.61 -1.74
C ALA A 140 23.53 3.99 -1.99
N ALA A 141 24.10 3.60 -3.12
CA ALA A 141 25.45 4.00 -3.49
C ALA A 141 25.52 5.50 -3.79
N ARG A 142 24.52 6.05 -4.51
CA ARG A 142 24.44 7.50 -4.80
C ARG A 142 24.34 8.35 -3.54
N LEU A 143 23.62 7.88 -2.51
CA LEU A 143 23.53 8.57 -1.23
C LEU A 143 24.84 8.51 -0.43
N LYS A 144 25.59 7.40 -0.53
CA LYS A 144 26.83 7.20 0.21
C LYS A 144 28.04 7.90 -0.41
N SER A 145 27.98 8.17 -1.71
CA SER A 145 29.09 8.76 -2.47
C SER A 145 28.53 9.80 -3.46
N PRO A 146 28.02 10.93 -2.95
CA PRO A 146 27.54 12.00 -3.81
C PRO A 146 28.69 12.60 -4.63
N ASP A 147 28.42 12.96 -5.88
CA ASP A 147 29.35 13.63 -6.75
C ASP A 147 28.64 14.59 -7.72
N THR A 148 29.41 15.46 -8.38
CA THR A 148 28.86 16.50 -9.26
C THR A 148 28.11 16.00 -10.49
N SER A 149 28.23 14.73 -10.83
CA SER A 149 27.53 14.07 -11.94
C SER A 149 26.32 13.26 -11.47
N SER A 150 26.15 13.11 -10.17
CA SER A 150 25.09 12.33 -9.51
C SER A 150 23.83 13.17 -9.25
N THR A 151 22.78 12.50 -8.80
CA THR A 151 21.54 13.12 -8.30
C THR A 151 21.82 14.03 -7.11
N TYR A 152 22.77 13.64 -6.25
CA TYR A 152 23.24 14.41 -5.09
C TYR A 152 24.69 14.81 -5.32
N ARG A 153 24.98 16.10 -5.21
CA ARG A 153 26.31 16.68 -5.52
C ARG A 153 27.21 16.79 -4.30
N SER A 154 26.60 16.72 -3.11
CA SER A 154 27.31 16.82 -1.84
C SER A 154 26.61 16.07 -0.72
N ASP A 155 27.31 15.83 0.38
CA ASP A 155 26.75 15.25 1.60
C ASP A 155 25.63 16.11 2.19
N GLU A 156 25.70 17.44 2.04
CA GLU A 156 24.68 18.37 2.50
C GLU A 156 23.35 18.15 1.74
N GLU A 157 23.38 17.93 0.43
CA GLU A 157 22.19 17.66 -0.38
C GLU A 157 21.54 16.32 0.05
N VAL A 158 22.35 15.30 0.33
CA VAL A 158 21.86 14.02 0.88
C VAL A 158 21.21 14.23 2.23
N LEU A 159 21.86 14.95 3.14
CA LEU A 159 21.31 15.25 4.46
C LEU A 159 20.00 16.06 4.38
N GLN A 160 19.91 17.01 3.46
CA GLN A 160 18.68 17.77 3.22
C GLN A 160 17.53 16.86 2.76
N GLU A 161 17.77 15.90 1.86
CA GLU A 161 16.74 14.96 1.40
C GLU A 161 16.26 14.05 2.53
N LEU A 162 17.18 13.50 3.32
CA LEU A 162 16.84 12.66 4.47
C LEU A 162 16.07 13.45 5.54
N PHE A 163 16.52 14.68 5.83
CA PHE A 163 15.85 15.54 6.80
C PHE A 163 14.45 15.97 6.32
N LYS A 164 14.30 16.26 5.03
CA LYS A 164 13.01 16.56 4.40
C LYS A 164 12.07 15.36 4.53
N ALA A 165 12.53 14.14 4.23
CA ALA A 165 11.72 12.94 4.39
C ALA A 165 11.25 12.74 5.83
N LEU A 166 12.13 12.94 6.81
CA LEU A 166 11.78 12.87 8.24
C LEU A 166 10.73 13.91 8.62
N VAL A 167 10.96 15.18 8.30
CA VAL A 167 10.05 16.28 8.65
C VAL A 167 8.70 16.09 7.99
N THR A 168 8.66 15.78 6.69
CA THR A 168 7.42 15.55 5.94
C THR A 168 6.66 14.35 6.49
N GLY A 169 7.35 13.26 6.85
CA GLY A 169 6.73 12.08 7.44
C GLY A 169 6.10 12.36 8.81
N LEU A 170 6.80 13.09 9.66
CA LEU A 170 6.28 13.52 10.97
C LEU A 170 5.10 14.47 10.82
N GLN A 171 5.19 15.44 9.92
CA GLN A 171 4.13 16.42 9.65
C GLN A 171 2.89 15.71 9.09
N PHE A 172 3.06 14.81 8.12
CA PHE A 172 1.96 14.03 7.56
C PHE A 172 1.25 13.18 8.64
N THR A 173 2.02 12.56 9.52
CA THR A 173 1.48 11.77 10.64
C THR A 173 0.73 12.66 11.61
N SER A 174 1.32 13.75 12.05
CA SER A 174 0.75 14.68 13.02
C SER A 174 -0.52 15.37 12.50
N GLU A 175 -0.44 15.95 11.31
CA GLU A 175 -1.53 16.81 10.80
C GLU A 175 -2.61 16.00 10.07
N THR A 176 -2.20 15.03 9.25
CA THR A 176 -3.14 14.35 8.37
C THR A 176 -3.73 13.11 9.01
N ARG A 177 -2.89 12.23 9.55
CA ARG A 177 -3.34 10.94 10.11
C ARG A 177 -4.01 11.11 11.48
N LEU A 178 -3.43 11.91 12.36
CA LEU A 178 -3.95 12.15 13.70
C LEU A 178 -4.78 13.43 13.78
N GLY A 179 -4.30 14.51 13.22
CA GLY A 179 -4.90 15.84 13.37
C GLY A 179 -6.31 15.93 12.80
N ARG A 180 -6.59 15.30 11.65
CA ARG A 180 -7.94 15.32 11.05
C ARG A 180 -8.99 14.58 11.86
N PRO A 181 -8.78 13.33 12.32
CA PRO A 181 -9.73 12.67 13.21
C PRO A 181 -9.93 13.42 14.52
N LEU A 182 -8.86 13.95 15.11
CA LEU A 182 -8.88 14.68 16.39
C LEU A 182 -9.43 16.10 16.27
N GLY A 183 -9.37 16.69 15.08
CA GLY A 183 -9.83 18.06 14.85
C GLY A 183 -8.84 19.11 15.37
N THR A 184 -7.54 18.87 15.27
CA THR A 184 -6.51 19.79 15.76
C THR A 184 -6.58 21.17 15.07
N PHE A 185 -6.93 21.20 13.79
CA PHE A 185 -7.00 22.43 12.97
C PHE A 185 -8.42 22.76 12.49
N GLU A 186 -9.38 21.86 12.69
CA GLU A 186 -10.77 21.98 12.27
C GLU A 186 -11.67 21.16 13.19
N ARG A 187 -12.96 21.06 12.87
CA ARG A 187 -13.87 20.22 13.67
C ARG A 187 -13.41 18.75 13.67
N PRO A 188 -13.47 18.06 14.83
CA PRO A 188 -13.20 16.64 14.92
C PRO A 188 -14.00 15.83 13.89
N ARG A 189 -13.34 14.91 13.22
CA ARG A 189 -13.96 13.98 12.26
C ARG A 189 -13.61 12.53 12.61
N PRO A 190 -14.21 11.98 13.69
CA PRO A 190 -13.87 10.63 14.17
C PRO A 190 -14.05 9.53 13.12
N THR A 191 -14.99 9.71 12.18
CA THR A 191 -15.20 8.78 11.05
C THR A 191 -14.01 8.68 10.11
N ARG A 192 -13.12 9.68 10.10
CA ARG A 192 -11.85 9.64 9.36
C ARG A 192 -10.85 8.66 9.97
N ALA A 193 -11.15 8.14 11.15
CA ALA A 193 -10.40 7.07 11.76
C ALA A 193 -10.64 5.71 11.08
N GLU A 194 -11.75 5.55 10.36
CA GLU A 194 -12.08 4.34 9.60
C GLU A 194 -11.95 3.07 10.45
N ALA A 195 -12.66 3.03 11.57
CA ALA A 195 -12.53 2.00 12.62
C ALA A 195 -12.87 0.56 12.14
N TRP A 196 -13.46 0.41 10.96
CA TRP A 196 -13.73 -0.88 10.30
C TRP A 196 -12.46 -1.55 9.76
N ARG A 197 -11.42 -0.77 9.49
CA ARG A 197 -10.14 -1.26 9.00
C ARG A 197 -9.41 -2.11 10.04
N SER A 198 -8.34 -2.75 9.64
CA SER A 198 -7.45 -3.40 10.59
C SER A 198 -6.99 -2.41 11.67
N GLY A 199 -6.82 -2.88 12.91
CA GLY A 199 -6.37 -2.04 14.01
C GLY A 199 -5.00 -1.39 13.78
N ARG A 200 -4.26 -1.85 12.75
CA ARG A 200 -2.96 -1.31 12.35
C ARG A 200 -3.05 -0.17 11.36
N SER A 201 -4.00 -0.23 10.43
CA SER A 201 -4.11 0.77 9.37
C SER A 201 -4.99 1.96 9.73
N ALA A 202 -5.89 1.81 10.70
CA ALA A 202 -6.85 2.84 11.07
C ALA A 202 -6.24 4.18 11.52
N ARG A 203 -4.92 4.25 11.71
CA ARG A 203 -4.24 5.43 12.26
C ARG A 203 -2.93 5.82 11.58
N HIS A 204 -2.57 5.16 10.52
CA HIS A 204 -1.31 5.54 9.90
C HIS A 204 -1.42 5.99 8.50
#